data_3d0373936e6a50402619ed1b88d82bdd
#
_entry.id   3d0373936e6a50402619ed1b88d82bdd
#
_cell.length_a   1.000
_cell.length_b   1.000
_cell.length_c   1.000
_cell.angle_alpha   90.00
_cell.angle_beta   90.00
_cell.angle_gamma   90.00
#
_symmetry.space_group_name_H-M   'P 1'
#
loop_
_entity.id
_entity.type
_entity.pdbx_description
1 polymer ?
#
loop_
_entity_poly.entity_id
_entity_poly.type
_entity_poly.pdbx_seq_one_letter_code
_entity_poly.pdbx_strand_id
1 'polypeptide(L)'
;QKVLVGIRAHSVDILTDGGQVITTHKRVFGDNRSDVSDYTTTLAVLMKNSGAWGNSGLRQETPDVLRTYMDAQPKEKLKDCLRIMSELTNQYSFQAAACAMEMTCARGNINICDASVLAARITGYGITTPPETGPSLDIYDEAFLKGGSKAL
;
A
#
# COMPACT_ATOMS: atom_id res chain seq x y z
N GLN A 1 -5.82 -28.47 12.65
CA GLN A 1 -6.77 -27.66 13.44
C GLN A 1 -8.05 -27.54 12.63
N LYS A 2 -9.20 -27.87 13.21
CA LYS A 2 -10.50 -27.75 12.54
C LYS A 2 -11.00 -26.32 12.69
N VAL A 3 -11.54 -25.77 11.62
CA VAL A 3 -12.20 -24.46 11.60
C VAL A 3 -13.61 -24.63 11.06
N LEU A 4 -14.53 -23.81 11.55
CA LEU A 4 -15.89 -23.72 11.05
C LEU A 4 -15.98 -22.53 10.09
N VAL A 5 -16.77 -22.67 9.03
CA VAL A 5 -16.97 -21.60 8.05
C VAL A 5 -18.45 -21.20 8.09
N GLY A 6 -18.70 -19.96 8.50
CA GLY A 6 -20.03 -19.35 8.50
C GLY A 6 -20.22 -18.53 7.23
N ILE A 7 -21.16 -18.92 6.36
CA ILE A 7 -21.45 -18.18 5.13
C ILE A 7 -22.65 -17.27 5.39
N ARG A 8 -22.45 -15.95 5.23
CA ARG A 8 -23.50 -14.93 5.30
C ARG A 8 -23.82 -14.38 3.91
N ALA A 9 -24.82 -13.52 3.82
CA ALA A 9 -25.22 -12.93 2.54
C ALA A 9 -24.06 -12.21 1.82
N HIS A 10 -23.25 -11.43 2.56
CA HIS A 10 -22.17 -10.59 1.99
C HIS A 10 -20.78 -10.88 2.57
N SER A 11 -20.67 -11.83 3.50
CA SER A 11 -19.41 -12.17 4.15
C SER A 11 -19.29 -13.68 4.40
N VAL A 12 -18.06 -14.10 4.60
CA VAL A 12 -17.68 -15.44 5.03
C VAL A 12 -16.87 -15.30 6.31
N ASP A 13 -17.36 -15.88 7.41
CA ASP A 13 -16.68 -15.87 8.69
C ASP A 13 -15.92 -17.19 8.88
N ILE A 14 -14.67 -17.11 9.26
CA ILE A 14 -13.86 -18.26 9.69
C ILE A 14 -13.85 -18.27 11.21
N LEU A 15 -14.32 -19.36 11.80
CA LEU A 15 -14.50 -19.49 13.24
C LEU A 15 -13.61 -20.60 13.80
N THR A 16 -13.26 -20.48 15.08
CA THR A 16 -12.68 -21.59 15.84
C THR A 16 -13.73 -22.68 16.05
N ASP A 17 -13.29 -23.87 16.47
CA ASP A 17 -14.17 -24.96 16.90
C ASP A 17 -15.11 -24.53 18.04
N GLY A 18 -14.72 -23.55 18.85
CA GLY A 18 -15.56 -22.94 19.91
C GLY A 18 -16.48 -21.81 19.44
N GLY A 19 -16.61 -21.56 18.14
CA GLY A 19 -17.52 -20.54 17.57
C GLY A 19 -17.02 -19.10 17.61
N GLN A 20 -15.78 -18.86 18.02
CA GLN A 20 -15.20 -17.50 17.98
C GLN A 20 -14.75 -17.15 16.55
N VAL A 21 -15.08 -15.96 16.07
CA VAL A 21 -14.67 -15.47 14.75
C VAL A 21 -13.17 -15.19 14.76
N ILE A 22 -12.44 -15.85 13.87
CA ILE A 22 -11.01 -15.63 13.63
C ILE A 22 -10.84 -14.47 12.66
N THR A 23 -11.56 -14.51 11.53
CA THR A 23 -11.54 -13.49 10.50
C THR A 23 -12.83 -13.51 9.68
N THR A 24 -13.14 -12.36 9.08
CA THR A 24 -14.29 -12.20 8.19
C THR A 24 -13.81 -11.71 6.84
N HIS A 25 -14.16 -12.41 5.78
CA HIS A 25 -13.86 -12.01 4.40
C HIS A 25 -15.14 -11.56 3.69
N LYS A 26 -14.99 -10.61 2.76
CA LYS A 26 -16.09 -10.24 1.87
C LYS A 26 -16.41 -11.41 0.95
N ARG A 27 -17.68 -11.76 0.85
CA ARG A 27 -18.12 -12.80 -0.10
C ARG A 27 -17.99 -12.28 -1.53
N VAL A 28 -17.31 -13.06 -2.36
CA VAL A 28 -17.18 -12.80 -3.79
C VAL A 28 -18.26 -13.62 -4.51
N PHE A 29 -18.97 -12.97 -5.43
CA PHE A 29 -19.99 -13.59 -6.27
C PHE A 29 -19.48 -13.65 -7.70
N GLY A 30 -19.76 -14.74 -8.41
CA GLY A 30 -19.39 -14.95 -9.80
C GLY A 30 -18.84 -16.35 -10.05
N ASP A 31 -18.72 -16.72 -11.32
CA ASP A 31 -18.25 -18.03 -11.74
C ASP A 31 -16.72 -18.11 -11.83
N ASN A 32 -16.02 -16.99 -11.68
CA ASN A 32 -14.57 -16.95 -11.72
C ASN A 32 -13.96 -17.20 -10.34
N ARG A 33 -12.93 -18.02 -10.30
CA ARG A 33 -12.09 -18.19 -9.10
C ARG A 33 -11.47 -16.84 -8.71
N SER A 34 -11.65 -16.45 -7.47
CA SER A 34 -10.99 -15.27 -6.90
C SER A 34 -10.32 -15.66 -5.59
N ASP A 35 -9.10 -15.17 -5.40
CA ASP A 35 -8.36 -15.34 -4.16
C ASP A 35 -8.55 -14.06 -3.32
N VAL A 36 -9.03 -14.22 -2.08
CA VAL A 36 -9.18 -13.13 -1.11
C VAL A 36 -8.12 -13.32 -0.05
N SER A 37 -7.09 -12.49 -0.11
CA SER A 37 -5.97 -12.51 0.85
C SER A 37 -6.19 -11.48 1.96
N ASP A 38 -5.95 -11.90 3.20
CA ASP A 38 -5.90 -10.99 4.35
C ASP A 38 -4.45 -10.50 4.54
N TYR A 39 -4.15 -9.38 3.90
CA TYR A 39 -2.83 -8.77 3.96
C TYR A 39 -2.47 -8.24 5.35
N THR A 40 -3.47 -7.84 6.15
CA THR A 40 -3.23 -7.26 7.47
C THR A 40 -2.69 -8.30 8.43
N THR A 41 -3.27 -9.50 8.44
CA THR A 41 -2.79 -10.63 9.24
C THR A 41 -1.39 -11.07 8.79
N THR A 42 -1.17 -11.17 7.47
CA THR A 42 0.15 -11.55 6.91
C THR A 42 1.22 -10.53 7.30
N LEU A 43 0.94 -9.24 7.19
CA LEU A 43 1.87 -8.16 7.59
C LEU A 43 2.16 -8.20 9.09
N ALA A 44 1.16 -8.44 9.93
CA ALA A 44 1.36 -8.57 11.38
C ALA A 44 2.32 -9.73 11.74
N VAL A 45 2.24 -10.85 11.02
CA VAL A 45 3.17 -11.98 11.19
C VAL A 45 4.57 -11.61 10.71
N LEU A 46 4.69 -10.97 9.55
CA LEU A 46 5.99 -10.55 8.98
C LEU A 46 6.69 -9.49 9.83
N MET A 47 5.95 -8.58 10.47
CA MET A 47 6.54 -7.61 11.41
C MET A 47 7.18 -8.29 12.63
N LYS A 48 6.60 -9.40 13.09
CA LYS A 48 7.19 -10.21 14.18
C LYS A 48 8.40 -11.01 13.70
N ASN A 49 8.34 -11.52 12.46
CA ASN A 49 9.39 -12.33 11.86
C ASN A 49 9.69 -11.86 10.44
N SER A 50 10.44 -10.76 10.30
CA SER A 50 10.82 -10.19 9.00
C SER A 50 11.70 -11.14 8.15
N GLY A 51 12.35 -12.14 8.75
CA GLY A 51 13.08 -13.16 8.01
C GLY A 51 12.20 -14.05 7.12
N ALA A 52 10.90 -14.12 7.40
CA ALA A 52 9.95 -14.87 6.57
C ALA A 52 9.54 -14.12 5.29
N TRP A 53 9.95 -12.86 5.11
CA TRP A 53 9.64 -12.05 3.93
C TRP A 53 9.98 -12.76 2.61
N GLY A 54 11.20 -13.31 2.49
CA GLY A 54 11.69 -13.94 1.27
C GLY A 54 10.78 -15.07 0.73
N ASN A 55 10.07 -15.77 1.61
CA ASN A 55 9.20 -16.90 1.29
C ASN A 55 7.71 -16.55 1.43
N SER A 56 7.36 -15.28 1.65
CA SER A 56 5.98 -14.87 1.84
C SER A 56 5.24 -14.71 0.51
N GLY A 57 3.95 -15.07 0.49
CA GLY A 57 3.07 -14.77 -0.63
C GLY A 57 2.93 -13.26 -0.87
N LEU A 58 2.99 -12.46 0.20
CA LEU A 58 2.93 -11.00 0.13
C LEU A 58 4.06 -10.41 -0.72
N ARG A 59 5.28 -10.98 -0.62
CA ARG A 59 6.41 -10.57 -1.45
C ARG A 59 6.12 -10.77 -2.94
N GLN A 60 5.42 -11.84 -3.31
CA GLN A 60 5.08 -12.13 -4.71
C GLN A 60 4.05 -11.14 -5.27
N GLU A 61 3.16 -10.62 -4.42
CA GLU A 61 2.14 -9.65 -4.79
C GLU A 61 2.64 -8.19 -4.71
N THR A 62 3.83 -7.99 -4.15
CA THR A 62 4.47 -6.66 -4.08
C THR A 62 5.05 -6.28 -5.45
N PRO A 63 4.85 -5.04 -5.93
CA PRO A 63 5.42 -4.56 -7.18
C PRO A 63 6.93 -4.77 -7.27
N ASP A 64 7.43 -5.06 -8.45
CA ASP A 64 8.83 -5.49 -8.69
C ASP A 64 9.87 -4.49 -8.18
N VAL A 65 9.64 -3.20 -8.39
CA VAL A 65 10.56 -2.14 -7.95
C VAL A 65 10.62 -2.09 -6.43
N LEU A 66 9.47 -2.09 -5.76
CA LEU A 66 9.37 -2.09 -4.31
C LEU A 66 9.94 -3.38 -3.71
N ARG A 67 9.64 -4.53 -4.32
CA ARG A 67 10.16 -5.84 -3.91
C ARG A 67 11.70 -5.87 -3.95
N THR A 68 12.28 -5.42 -5.06
CA THR A 68 13.74 -5.35 -5.22
C THR A 68 14.37 -4.42 -4.18
N TYR A 69 13.74 -3.28 -3.93
CA TYR A 69 14.18 -2.36 -2.88
C TYR A 69 14.15 -3.02 -1.49
N MET A 70 13.05 -3.68 -1.13
CA MET A 70 12.89 -4.34 0.18
C MET A 70 13.82 -5.53 0.36
N ASP A 71 14.06 -6.30 -0.69
CA ASP A 71 15.00 -7.44 -0.68
C ASP A 71 16.45 -7.00 -0.44
N ALA A 72 16.81 -5.81 -0.88
CA ALA A 72 18.15 -5.23 -0.68
C ALA A 72 18.34 -4.61 0.70
N GLN A 73 17.29 -4.45 1.50
CA GLN A 73 17.38 -3.81 2.80
C GLN A 73 17.91 -4.75 3.90
N PRO A 74 18.70 -4.24 4.85
CA PRO A 74 19.04 -4.97 6.06
C PRO A 74 17.77 -5.24 6.88
N LYS A 75 17.79 -6.27 7.72
CA LYS A 75 16.65 -6.77 8.49
C LYS A 75 15.90 -5.69 9.27
N GLU A 76 16.61 -4.74 9.84
CA GLU A 76 16.04 -3.61 10.59
C GLU A 76 15.19 -2.70 9.68
N LYS A 77 15.76 -2.27 8.55
CA LYS A 77 15.06 -1.42 7.58
C LYS A 77 13.92 -2.15 6.88
N LEU A 78 14.07 -3.44 6.60
CA LEU A 78 12.99 -4.28 6.07
C LEU A 78 11.80 -4.28 7.05
N LYS A 79 12.06 -4.40 8.35
CA LYS A 79 11.02 -4.35 9.38
C LYS A 79 10.31 -3.00 9.41
N ASP A 80 11.05 -1.90 9.23
CA ASP A 80 10.45 -0.56 9.13
C ASP A 80 9.58 -0.41 7.87
N CYS A 81 10.03 -0.92 6.72
CA CYS A 81 9.22 -0.96 5.49
C CYS A 81 7.93 -1.78 5.69
N LEU A 82 8.00 -2.93 6.33
CA LEU A 82 6.83 -3.77 6.63
C LEU A 82 5.87 -3.06 7.59
N ARG A 83 6.39 -2.28 8.57
CA ARG A 83 5.56 -1.46 9.47
C ARG A 83 4.81 -0.38 8.70
N ILE A 84 5.49 0.36 7.83
CA ILE A 84 4.88 1.40 6.98
C ILE A 84 3.81 0.77 6.08
N MET A 85 4.13 -0.35 5.43
CA MET A 85 3.18 -1.09 4.59
C MET A 85 1.94 -1.52 5.38
N SER A 86 2.12 -2.04 6.60
CA SER A 86 1.01 -2.46 7.47
C SER A 86 0.12 -1.29 7.86
N GLU A 87 0.71 -0.17 8.24
CA GLU A 87 -0.03 1.03 8.64
C GLU A 87 -0.85 1.60 7.48
N LEU A 88 -0.26 1.71 6.30
CA LEU A 88 -0.94 2.18 5.10
C LEU A 88 -2.02 1.20 4.62
N THR A 89 -1.79 -0.12 4.73
CA THR A 89 -2.77 -1.14 4.38
C THR A 89 -4.00 -1.07 5.28
N ASN A 90 -3.82 -0.80 6.58
CA ASN A 90 -4.92 -0.63 7.52
C ASN A 90 -5.74 0.65 7.26
N GLN A 91 -5.11 1.72 6.80
CA GLN A 91 -5.78 3.00 6.54
C GLN A 91 -6.45 3.05 5.16
N TYR A 92 -5.87 2.42 4.16
CA TYR A 92 -6.31 2.52 2.76
C TYR A 92 -6.62 1.14 2.16
N SER A 93 -5.64 0.55 1.49
CA SER A 93 -5.68 -0.80 0.95
C SER A 93 -4.25 -1.27 0.67
N PHE A 94 -4.05 -2.58 0.51
CA PHE A 94 -2.73 -3.11 0.17
C PHE A 94 -2.22 -2.56 -1.18
N GLN A 95 -3.09 -2.49 -2.20
CA GLN A 95 -2.71 -1.95 -3.50
C GLN A 95 -2.29 -0.48 -3.42
N ALA A 96 -3.06 0.34 -2.71
CA ALA A 96 -2.73 1.75 -2.53
C ALA A 96 -1.42 1.93 -1.73
N ALA A 97 -1.23 1.14 -0.68
CA ALA A 97 -0.01 1.13 0.12
C ALA A 97 1.22 0.73 -0.72
N ALA A 98 1.13 -0.39 -1.45
CA ALA A 98 2.21 -0.89 -2.28
C ALA A 98 2.59 0.10 -3.39
N CYS A 99 1.60 0.66 -4.10
CA CYS A 99 1.82 1.67 -5.14
C CYS A 99 2.45 2.95 -4.57
N ALA A 100 1.95 3.47 -3.45
CA ALA A 100 2.51 4.65 -2.80
C ALA A 100 3.96 4.42 -2.35
N MET A 101 4.25 3.27 -1.77
CA MET A 101 5.62 2.91 -1.35
C MET A 101 6.55 2.71 -2.56
N GLU A 102 6.07 2.13 -3.66
CA GLU A 102 6.84 2.02 -4.90
C GLU A 102 7.24 3.39 -5.43
N MET A 103 6.30 4.35 -5.45
CA MET A 103 6.57 5.72 -5.89
C MET A 103 7.57 6.45 -5.00
N THR A 104 7.54 6.20 -3.68
CA THR A 104 8.51 6.80 -2.74
C THR A 104 9.87 6.12 -2.84
N CYS A 105 9.95 4.81 -3.00
CA CYS A 105 11.23 4.10 -3.14
C CYS A 105 11.96 4.49 -4.43
N ALA A 106 11.25 4.79 -5.50
CA ALA A 106 11.83 5.31 -6.75
C ALA A 106 12.57 6.65 -6.54
N ARG A 107 12.21 7.40 -5.49
CA ARG A 107 12.90 8.64 -5.08
C ARG A 107 14.11 8.41 -4.15
N GLY A 108 14.41 7.15 -3.84
CA GLY A 108 15.59 6.72 -3.08
C GLY A 108 15.36 6.43 -1.59
N ASN A 109 14.20 6.78 -1.02
CA ASN A 109 13.90 6.46 0.38
C ASN A 109 12.39 6.34 0.62
N ILE A 110 12.00 5.35 1.41
CA ILE A 110 10.61 5.18 1.83
C ILE A 110 10.38 5.97 3.12
N ASN A 111 9.49 6.98 3.03
CA ASN A 111 9.06 7.79 4.15
C ASN A 111 7.55 7.62 4.34
N ILE A 112 7.11 7.41 5.58
CA ILE A 112 5.69 7.21 5.89
C ILE A 112 4.83 8.42 5.55
N CYS A 113 5.34 9.64 5.75
CA CYS A 113 4.58 10.86 5.46
C CYS A 113 4.28 10.97 3.95
N ASP A 114 5.31 10.81 3.11
CA ASP A 114 5.17 10.89 1.67
C ASP A 114 4.30 9.75 1.13
N ALA A 115 4.52 8.53 1.63
CA ALA A 115 3.74 7.37 1.24
C ALA A 115 2.27 7.50 1.67
N SER A 116 1.98 8.07 2.84
CA SER A 116 0.62 8.33 3.31
C SER A 116 -0.13 9.33 2.42
N VAL A 117 0.52 10.43 2.04
CA VAL A 117 -0.07 11.43 1.13
C VAL A 117 -0.35 10.80 -0.23
N LEU A 118 0.57 10.00 -0.77
CA LEU A 118 0.38 9.31 -2.05
C LEU A 118 -0.73 8.27 -1.97
N ALA A 119 -0.79 7.46 -0.90
CA ALA A 119 -1.84 6.47 -0.70
C ALA A 119 -3.23 7.12 -0.61
N ALA A 120 -3.34 8.26 0.09
CA ALA A 120 -4.56 9.04 0.16
C ALA A 120 -5.00 9.55 -1.22
N ARG A 121 -4.07 10.03 -2.04
CA ARG A 121 -4.34 10.50 -3.41
C ARG A 121 -4.77 9.36 -4.34
N ILE A 122 -4.09 8.21 -4.26
CA ILE A 122 -4.43 7.01 -5.03
C ILE A 122 -5.85 6.55 -4.69
N THR A 123 -6.18 6.49 -3.40
CA THR A 123 -7.49 6.04 -2.93
C THR A 123 -8.59 7.05 -3.25
N GLY A 124 -8.33 8.36 -3.07
CA GLY A 124 -9.33 9.41 -3.27
C GLY A 124 -9.56 9.78 -4.73
N TYR A 125 -8.53 9.75 -5.57
CA TYR A 125 -8.58 10.27 -6.94
C TYR A 125 -8.14 9.27 -8.01
N GLY A 126 -7.74 8.05 -7.64
CA GLY A 126 -7.23 7.06 -8.58
C GLY A 126 -5.91 7.45 -9.24
N ILE A 127 -5.13 8.37 -8.65
CA ILE A 127 -3.89 8.88 -9.23
C ILE A 127 -2.76 7.90 -8.92
N THR A 128 -2.32 7.18 -9.93
CA THR A 128 -1.23 6.20 -9.85
C THR A 128 0.10 6.73 -10.39
N THR A 129 0.09 7.89 -11.05
CA THR A 129 1.31 8.57 -11.53
C THR A 129 1.82 9.56 -10.48
N PRO A 130 3.16 9.60 -10.23
CA PRO A 130 3.72 10.66 -9.41
C PRO A 130 3.32 12.01 -10.01
N PRO A 131 3.04 13.03 -9.18
CA PRO A 131 2.90 14.36 -9.70
C PRO A 131 4.19 14.70 -10.46
N GLU A 132 4.07 14.96 -11.74
CA GLU A 132 5.15 15.60 -12.46
C GLU A 132 5.60 16.81 -11.62
N THR A 133 6.90 16.98 -11.48
CA THR A 133 7.53 18.12 -10.80
C THR A 133 6.62 19.33 -10.90
N GLY A 134 6.21 19.87 -9.75
CA GLY A 134 5.18 20.88 -9.64
C GLY A 134 5.32 21.99 -10.68
N PRO A 135 4.25 22.73 -10.97
CA PRO A 135 4.24 23.72 -12.04
C PRO A 135 5.51 24.55 -11.92
N SER A 136 6.30 24.56 -12.99
CA SER A 136 7.52 25.38 -13.06
C SER A 136 7.10 26.80 -12.73
N LEU A 137 7.70 27.38 -11.71
CA LEU A 137 7.45 28.79 -11.33
C LEU A 137 7.87 29.75 -12.46
N ASP A 138 8.60 29.26 -13.46
CA ASP A 138 9.02 30.02 -14.64
C ASP A 138 7.83 30.64 -15.39
N ILE A 139 6.65 29.99 -15.36
CA ILE A 139 5.44 30.54 -15.97
C ILE A 139 4.97 31.80 -15.21
N TYR A 140 5.15 31.82 -13.90
CA TYR A 140 4.81 32.98 -13.08
C TYR A 140 5.84 34.08 -13.21
N ASP A 141 7.13 33.74 -13.33
CA ASP A 141 8.21 34.70 -13.51
C ASP A 141 8.10 35.39 -14.89
N GLU A 142 7.74 34.65 -15.95
CA GLU A 142 7.47 35.29 -17.26
C GLU A 142 6.26 36.23 -17.23
N ALA A 143 5.22 35.91 -16.49
CA ALA A 143 4.05 36.78 -16.35
C ALA A 143 4.39 38.07 -15.59
N PHE A 144 5.21 37.97 -14.54
CA PHE A 144 5.67 39.14 -13.78
C PHE A 144 6.64 40.04 -14.59
N LEU A 145 7.56 39.43 -15.33
CA LEU A 145 8.52 40.17 -16.16
C LEU A 145 7.84 40.90 -17.34
N LYS A 146 6.78 40.30 -17.92
CA LYS A 146 6.00 40.93 -19.02
C LYS A 146 4.98 41.95 -18.50
N GLY A 147 4.55 41.85 -17.23
CA GLY A 147 3.61 42.80 -16.61
C GLY A 147 4.24 44.10 -16.10
N GLY A 148 5.55 44.10 -15.85
CA GLY A 148 6.30 45.27 -15.32
C GLY A 148 6.67 46.34 -16.36
N SER A 149 6.37 46.14 -17.63
CA SER A 149 6.77 47.08 -18.70
C SER A 149 5.65 47.99 -19.21
N LYS A 150 4.55 48.15 -18.49
CA LYS A 150 3.46 49.08 -18.82
C LYS A 150 3.06 49.94 -17.62
N ALA A 151 4.03 50.65 -17.06
CA ALA A 151 3.75 51.78 -16.15
C ALA A 151 4.72 52.91 -16.51
N LEU A 152 4.36 53.59 -17.58
CA LEU A 152 4.72 55.00 -17.86
C LEU A 152 3.66 55.59 -18.76
#